data_0994b221f25088e702d016fbd79ee167
#
_entry.id   0994b221f25088e702d016fbd79ee167
#
_cell.length_a   1.000
_cell.length_b   1.000
_cell.length_c   1.000
_cell.angle_alpha   90.00
_cell.angle_beta   90.00
_cell.angle_gamma   90.00
#
_symmetry.space_group_name_H-M   'P 1'
#
loop_
_entity.id
_entity.type
_entity.pdbx_description
1 polymer ?
#
loop_
_entity_poly.entity_id
_entity_poly.type
_entity_poly.pdbx_seq_one_letter_code
_entity_poly.pdbx_strand_id
1 'polypeptide(L)'
;KSVASYIYREILIILHPFIPFITEEIWLKNKLDKDSSDYLMFSNWSIEKPIQDKSFNDVNRIIDIITSFRSFKNELGVSPGSFIDVSLESTSRPIKDFFKTNEIILKKLGRIQSFLDNDINKSSASLVINGELFKIYFDQDIDLSKIKETLTKKHLKIKTEMDKITSRLSNSNFVDKAPKEIVDQEKTNFNNLEKDANKISFTLESL
;
A
#
# COMPACT_ATOMS: atom_id res chain seq x y z
N LYS A 1 8.00 -13.09 -19.47
CA LYS A 1 7.21 -13.12 -20.74
C LYS A 1 6.15 -14.23 -20.73
N SER A 2 6.44 -15.44 -20.27
CA SER A 2 5.50 -16.58 -20.27
C SER A 2 4.22 -16.36 -19.44
N VAL A 3 4.35 -15.82 -18.22
CA VAL A 3 3.20 -15.54 -17.34
C VAL A 3 2.27 -14.48 -17.95
N ALA A 4 2.84 -13.39 -18.46
CA ALA A 4 2.05 -12.34 -19.10
C ALA A 4 1.31 -12.85 -20.35
N SER A 5 1.97 -13.69 -21.16
CA SER A 5 1.35 -14.32 -22.33
C SER A 5 0.19 -15.26 -21.92
N TYR A 6 0.38 -16.04 -20.85
CA TYR A 6 -0.65 -16.90 -20.29
C TYR A 6 -1.88 -16.10 -19.83
N ILE A 7 -1.66 -15.07 -19.00
CA ILE A 7 -2.75 -14.20 -18.50
C ILE A 7 -3.48 -13.53 -19.67
N TYR A 8 -2.73 -13.04 -20.65
CA TYR A 8 -3.30 -12.39 -21.83
C TYR A 8 -4.19 -13.36 -22.64
N ARG A 9 -3.75 -14.60 -22.81
CA ARG A 9 -4.53 -15.66 -23.43
C ARG A 9 -5.86 -15.90 -22.69
N GLU A 10 -5.81 -16.06 -21.37
CA GLU A 10 -7.00 -16.28 -20.54
C GLU A 10 -7.98 -15.09 -20.62
N ILE A 11 -7.47 -13.87 -20.64
CA ILE A 11 -8.30 -12.67 -20.81
C ILE A 11 -9.04 -12.69 -22.15
N LEU A 12 -8.37 -13.06 -23.23
CA LEU A 12 -9.00 -13.12 -24.55
C LEU A 12 -10.10 -14.19 -24.62
N ILE A 13 -9.88 -15.36 -23.99
CA ILE A 13 -10.90 -16.41 -23.89
C ILE A 13 -12.15 -15.90 -23.16
N ILE A 14 -11.96 -15.24 -22.02
CA ILE A 14 -13.06 -14.71 -21.21
C ILE A 14 -13.82 -13.59 -21.93
N LEU A 15 -13.12 -12.74 -22.66
CA LEU A 15 -13.72 -11.61 -23.38
C LEU A 15 -14.38 -12.01 -24.71
N HIS A 16 -14.01 -13.17 -25.27
CA HIS A 16 -14.48 -13.58 -26.61
C HIS A 16 -16.01 -13.60 -26.78
N PRO A 17 -16.83 -14.08 -25.83
CA PRO A 17 -18.29 -14.03 -25.94
C PRO A 17 -18.88 -12.61 -26.06
N PHE A 18 -18.18 -11.60 -25.58
CA PHE A 18 -18.64 -10.20 -25.56
C PHE A 18 -18.15 -9.39 -26.76
N ILE A 19 -16.91 -9.63 -27.19
CA ILE A 19 -16.25 -8.90 -28.28
C ILE A 19 -15.50 -9.83 -29.24
N PRO A 20 -16.22 -10.75 -29.94
CA PRO A 20 -15.60 -11.85 -30.66
C PRO A 20 -14.63 -11.41 -31.76
N PHE A 21 -14.97 -10.40 -32.54
CA PHE A 21 -14.15 -9.98 -33.69
C PHE A 21 -12.78 -9.43 -33.26
N ILE A 22 -12.75 -8.59 -32.22
CA ILE A 22 -11.50 -8.00 -31.73
C ILE A 22 -10.60 -9.05 -31.08
N THR A 23 -11.20 -9.91 -30.26
CA THR A 23 -10.43 -10.96 -29.56
C THR A 23 -9.87 -11.99 -30.52
N GLU A 24 -10.62 -12.37 -31.56
CA GLU A 24 -10.17 -13.27 -32.61
C GLU A 24 -9.00 -12.66 -33.40
N GLU A 25 -9.11 -11.41 -33.81
CA GLU A 25 -8.06 -10.70 -34.54
C GLU A 25 -6.74 -10.62 -33.74
N ILE A 26 -6.87 -10.31 -32.44
CA ILE A 26 -5.73 -10.27 -31.52
C ILE A 26 -5.09 -11.65 -31.35
N TRP A 27 -5.92 -12.69 -31.23
CA TRP A 27 -5.48 -14.08 -31.09
C TRP A 27 -4.65 -14.52 -32.28
N LEU A 28 -5.17 -14.34 -33.48
CA LEU A 28 -4.49 -14.70 -34.73
C LEU A 28 -3.16 -13.95 -34.92
N LYS A 29 -3.15 -12.64 -34.60
CA LYS A 29 -1.93 -11.82 -34.73
C LYS A 29 -0.82 -12.22 -33.77
N ASN A 30 -1.18 -12.61 -32.54
CA ASN A 30 -0.19 -12.93 -31.52
C ASN A 30 0.21 -14.42 -31.47
N LYS A 31 -0.45 -15.28 -32.24
CA LYS A 31 -0.21 -16.73 -32.26
C LYS A 31 -0.12 -17.29 -30.84
N LEU A 32 -1.13 -17.00 -30.03
CA LEU A 32 -1.14 -17.30 -28.59
C LEU A 32 -1.33 -18.78 -28.26
N ASP A 33 -1.83 -19.55 -29.21
CA ASP A 33 -1.91 -21.01 -29.09
C ASP A 33 -0.85 -21.68 -29.97
N LYS A 34 -0.12 -22.60 -29.35
CA LYS A 34 0.88 -23.42 -30.04
C LYS A 34 0.31 -24.80 -30.40
N ASP A 35 -0.82 -25.17 -29.79
CA ASP A 35 -1.13 -26.58 -29.67
C ASP A 35 -2.37 -27.05 -30.38
N SER A 36 -3.31 -26.25 -30.93
CA SER A 36 -4.44 -26.94 -31.62
C SER A 36 -5.53 -26.14 -32.32
N SER A 37 -5.76 -24.88 -32.09
CA SER A 37 -6.81 -24.20 -32.84
C SER A 37 -6.31 -22.87 -33.42
N ASP A 38 -6.41 -22.77 -34.74
CA ASP A 38 -6.11 -21.53 -35.43
C ASP A 38 -7.04 -20.39 -34.99
N TYR A 39 -8.18 -20.72 -34.38
CA TYR A 39 -9.22 -19.77 -33.96
C TYR A 39 -9.55 -19.86 -32.49
N LEU A 40 -9.68 -18.68 -31.84
CA LEU A 40 -10.04 -18.54 -30.42
C LEU A 40 -11.38 -19.18 -30.08
N MET A 41 -12.36 -19.12 -30.98
CA MET A 41 -13.69 -19.69 -30.80
C MET A 41 -13.68 -21.20 -30.51
N PHE A 42 -12.64 -21.92 -30.86
CA PHE A 42 -12.49 -23.35 -30.59
C PHE A 42 -11.64 -23.65 -29.36
N SER A 43 -11.13 -22.64 -28.69
CA SER A 43 -10.34 -22.86 -27.48
C SER A 43 -11.23 -23.27 -26.30
N ASN A 44 -10.65 -24.09 -25.40
CA ASN A 44 -11.34 -24.49 -24.19
C ASN A 44 -11.55 -23.31 -23.27
N TRP A 45 -12.70 -23.26 -22.60
CA TRP A 45 -12.97 -22.27 -21.56
C TRP A 45 -11.99 -22.40 -20.41
N SER A 46 -11.58 -21.24 -19.88
CA SER A 46 -10.69 -21.20 -18.72
C SER A 46 -11.37 -21.83 -17.50
N ILE A 47 -10.74 -22.84 -16.92
CA ILE A 47 -11.23 -23.47 -15.69
C ILE A 47 -10.47 -22.82 -14.53
N GLU A 48 -11.21 -22.18 -13.63
CA GLU A 48 -10.65 -21.66 -12.39
C GLU A 48 -10.03 -22.79 -11.56
N LYS A 49 -8.74 -22.67 -11.30
CA LYS A 49 -8.09 -23.45 -10.25
C LYS A 49 -8.02 -22.54 -9.02
N PRO A 50 -8.60 -22.92 -7.88
CA PRO A 50 -8.48 -22.11 -6.66
C PRO A 50 -7.01 -21.96 -6.30
N ILE A 51 -6.53 -20.74 -6.36
CA ILE A 51 -5.16 -20.38 -5.95
C ILE A 51 -5.17 -20.27 -4.42
N GLN A 52 -5.01 -21.41 -3.74
CA GLN A 52 -4.69 -21.44 -2.32
C GLN A 52 -3.18 -21.55 -2.17
N ASP A 53 -2.44 -20.52 -2.55
CA ASP A 53 -1.00 -20.59 -2.50
C ASP A 53 -0.45 -19.52 -1.54
N LYS A 54 0.59 -19.87 -0.83
CA LYS A 54 1.42 -18.98 -0.01
C LYS A 54 1.83 -17.74 -0.81
N SER A 55 2.09 -17.91 -2.11
CA SER A 55 2.42 -16.85 -3.06
C SER A 55 1.39 -15.73 -3.13
N PHE A 56 0.08 -16.03 -2.95
CA PHE A 56 -0.97 -15.00 -2.93
C PHE A 56 -0.85 -14.08 -1.71
N ASN A 57 -0.60 -14.66 -0.55
CA ASN A 57 -0.38 -13.91 0.69
C ASN A 57 0.91 -13.08 0.62
N ASP A 58 1.96 -13.63 0.02
CA ASP A 58 3.21 -12.91 -0.18
C ASP A 58 3.04 -11.71 -1.11
N VAL A 59 2.28 -11.83 -2.19
CA VAL A 59 1.97 -10.72 -3.11
C VAL A 59 1.15 -9.64 -2.42
N ASN A 60 0.11 -9.99 -1.68
CA ASN A 60 -0.68 -9.02 -0.91
C ASN A 60 0.20 -8.28 0.11
N ARG A 61 1.07 -8.99 0.80
CA ARG A 61 2.03 -8.38 1.73
C ARG A 61 2.99 -7.41 1.03
N ILE A 62 3.46 -7.72 -0.18
CA ILE A 62 4.26 -6.80 -0.99
C ILE A 62 3.46 -5.54 -1.33
N ILE A 63 2.20 -5.69 -1.75
CA ILE A 63 1.32 -4.57 -2.08
C ILE A 63 1.12 -3.67 -0.86
N ASP A 64 0.84 -4.24 0.31
CA ASP A 64 0.66 -3.51 1.56
C ASP A 64 1.91 -2.71 1.94
N ILE A 65 3.08 -3.33 1.84
CA ILE A 65 4.36 -2.69 2.14
C ILE A 65 4.61 -1.50 1.18
N ILE A 66 4.44 -1.71 -0.12
CA ILE A 66 4.65 -0.65 -1.12
C ILE A 66 3.66 0.50 -0.91
N THR A 67 2.39 0.17 -0.66
CA THR A 67 1.34 1.16 -0.42
C THR A 67 1.63 1.97 0.85
N SER A 68 2.07 1.31 1.92
CA SER A 68 2.43 1.96 3.17
C SER A 68 3.63 2.90 2.99
N PHE A 69 4.67 2.51 2.26
CA PHE A 69 5.80 3.39 1.97
C PHE A 69 5.39 4.60 1.12
N ARG A 70 4.50 4.42 0.14
CA ARG A 70 4.01 5.53 -0.69
C ARG A 70 3.14 6.49 0.12
N SER A 71 2.24 5.97 0.95
CA SER A 71 1.41 6.79 1.84
C SER A 71 2.27 7.58 2.81
N PHE A 72 3.27 6.93 3.41
CA PHE A 72 4.19 7.56 4.34
C PHE A 72 4.98 8.71 3.69
N LYS A 73 5.51 8.52 2.47
CA LYS A 73 6.16 9.60 1.72
C LYS A 73 5.21 10.79 1.48
N ASN A 74 3.97 10.51 1.09
CA ASN A 74 2.97 11.55 0.87
C ASN A 74 2.63 12.29 2.17
N GLU A 75 2.52 11.57 3.28
CA GLU A 75 2.27 12.17 4.60
C GLU A 75 3.38 13.12 5.03
N LEU A 76 4.62 12.76 4.71
CA LEU A 76 5.81 13.57 4.98
C LEU A 76 6.03 14.70 3.97
N GLY A 77 5.22 14.78 2.90
CA GLY A 77 5.43 15.75 1.81
C GLY A 77 6.66 15.45 0.95
N VAL A 78 7.16 14.21 1.01
CA VAL A 78 8.31 13.76 0.20
C VAL A 78 7.81 13.39 -1.19
N SER A 79 8.56 13.78 -2.23
CA SER A 79 8.20 13.46 -3.61
C SER A 79 8.01 11.94 -3.80
N PRO A 80 6.95 11.47 -4.46
CA PRO A 80 6.74 10.05 -4.74
C PRO A 80 7.87 9.40 -5.53
N GLY A 81 8.62 10.19 -6.30
CA GLY A 81 9.76 9.75 -7.11
C GLY A 81 11.06 9.59 -6.34
N SER A 82 11.17 10.18 -5.15
CA SER A 82 12.38 10.14 -4.34
C SER A 82 12.71 8.73 -3.87
N PHE A 83 13.99 8.39 -3.87
CA PHE A 83 14.48 7.16 -3.28
C PHE A 83 14.63 7.31 -1.77
N ILE A 84 14.48 6.21 -1.06
CA ILE A 84 14.66 6.09 0.39
C ILE A 84 15.54 4.90 0.70
N ASP A 85 16.31 4.99 1.77
CA ASP A 85 16.95 3.84 2.38
C ASP A 85 16.06 3.30 3.50
N VAL A 86 16.00 1.99 3.66
CA VAL A 86 15.11 1.35 4.63
C VAL A 86 15.89 0.35 5.46
N SER A 87 15.67 0.34 6.75
CA SER A 87 16.13 -0.72 7.62
C SER A 87 14.94 -1.41 8.28
N LEU A 88 15.04 -2.73 8.42
CA LEU A 88 14.02 -3.57 9.06
C LEU A 88 14.52 -3.99 10.44
N GLU A 89 13.84 -3.54 11.49
CA GLU A 89 14.18 -3.90 12.87
C GLU A 89 13.57 -5.25 13.32
N SER A 90 13.40 -6.19 12.42
CA SER A 90 12.89 -7.50 12.76
C SER A 90 14.02 -8.49 13.02
N THR A 91 13.90 -9.24 14.12
CA THR A 91 14.76 -10.39 14.42
C THR A 91 14.27 -11.69 13.80
N SER A 92 13.06 -11.68 13.26
CA SER A 92 12.40 -12.85 12.69
C SER A 92 13.05 -13.29 11.36
N ARG A 93 13.61 -14.51 11.35
CA ARG A 93 14.26 -15.09 10.17
C ARG A 93 13.32 -15.20 8.96
N PRO A 94 12.07 -15.68 9.10
CA PRO A 94 11.14 -15.77 7.97
C PRO A 94 10.84 -14.43 7.30
N ILE A 95 10.86 -13.34 8.07
CA ILE A 95 10.61 -11.99 7.58
C ILE A 95 11.80 -11.49 6.79
N LYS A 96 13.00 -11.65 7.31
CA LYS A 96 14.24 -11.31 6.59
C LYS A 96 14.36 -12.06 5.27
N ASP A 97 14.05 -13.35 5.26
CA ASP A 97 14.06 -14.17 4.04
C ASP A 97 13.01 -13.69 3.03
N PHE A 98 11.82 -13.29 3.48
CA PHE A 98 10.79 -12.70 2.62
C PHE A 98 11.28 -11.41 1.95
N PHE A 99 11.90 -10.50 2.70
CA PHE A 99 12.45 -9.24 2.15
C PHE A 99 13.58 -9.50 1.17
N LYS A 100 14.49 -10.44 1.49
CA LYS A 100 15.60 -10.83 0.60
C LYS A 100 15.10 -11.44 -0.71
N THR A 101 14.09 -12.31 -0.65
CA THR A 101 13.50 -12.94 -1.83
C THR A 101 12.80 -11.93 -2.74
N ASN A 102 12.16 -10.92 -2.17
CA ASN A 102 11.36 -9.94 -2.89
C ASN A 102 12.07 -8.58 -3.04
N GLU A 103 13.36 -8.52 -2.76
CA GLU A 103 14.15 -7.28 -2.73
C GLU A 103 14.03 -6.47 -4.03
N ILE A 104 14.15 -7.13 -5.18
CA ILE A 104 14.10 -6.48 -6.51
C ILE A 104 12.75 -5.77 -6.72
N ILE A 105 11.65 -6.42 -6.36
CA ILE A 105 10.29 -5.87 -6.52
C ILE A 105 10.10 -4.70 -5.56
N LEU A 106 10.48 -4.88 -4.30
CA LEU A 106 10.34 -3.86 -3.26
C LEU A 106 11.18 -2.63 -3.58
N LYS A 107 12.44 -2.78 -4.01
CA LYS A 107 13.30 -1.69 -4.45
C LYS A 107 12.68 -0.93 -5.62
N LYS A 108 12.25 -1.63 -6.65
CA LYS A 108 11.73 -1.00 -7.87
C LYS A 108 10.40 -0.29 -7.64
N LEU A 109 9.43 -0.93 -6.98
CA LEU A 109 8.08 -0.40 -6.81
C LEU A 109 7.94 0.49 -5.57
N GLY A 110 8.69 0.23 -4.51
CA GLY A 110 8.76 1.05 -3.30
C GLY A 110 9.68 2.27 -3.43
N ARG A 111 10.48 2.36 -4.53
CA ARG A 111 11.52 3.38 -4.66
C ARG A 111 12.50 3.31 -3.49
N ILE A 112 12.95 2.11 -3.16
CA ILE A 112 13.95 1.86 -2.14
C ILE A 112 15.30 1.76 -2.81
N GLN A 113 16.27 2.55 -2.34
CA GLN A 113 17.64 2.52 -2.86
C GLN A 113 18.40 1.34 -2.28
N SER A 114 18.41 1.23 -0.96
CA SER A 114 19.07 0.14 -0.26
C SER A 114 18.31 -0.31 0.98
N PHE A 115 18.51 -1.57 1.34
CA PHE A 115 18.17 -2.09 2.65
C PHE A 115 19.43 -2.02 3.51
N LEU A 116 19.34 -1.29 4.62
CA LEU A 116 20.46 -1.02 5.51
C LEU A 116 20.37 -1.88 6.77
N ASP A 117 21.49 -2.23 7.32
CA ASP A 117 21.56 -2.81 8.66
C ASP A 117 21.50 -1.70 9.72
N ASN A 118 21.01 -2.01 10.95
CA ASN A 118 20.54 -1.07 11.97
C ASN A 118 21.54 -0.07 12.57
N ASP A 119 22.75 0.08 12.05
CA ASP A 119 23.84 0.85 12.69
C ASP A 119 24.15 2.22 12.05
N ILE A 120 23.15 2.90 11.49
CA ILE A 120 23.42 4.18 10.81
C ILE A 120 22.97 5.35 11.67
N ASN A 121 23.92 6.21 12.05
CA ASN A 121 23.71 7.51 12.69
C ASN A 121 23.08 8.55 11.73
N LYS A 122 22.03 8.15 10.99
CA LYS A 122 21.26 9.04 10.12
C LYS A 122 19.89 9.30 10.73
N SER A 123 19.38 10.51 10.56
CA SER A 123 18.01 10.82 10.92
C SER A 123 17.05 9.90 10.18
N SER A 124 16.18 9.25 10.90
CA SER A 124 15.24 8.28 10.35
C SER A 124 13.84 8.54 10.88
N ALA A 125 12.85 8.21 10.07
CA ALA A 125 11.47 8.16 10.48
C ALA A 125 11.03 6.72 10.65
N SER A 126 10.26 6.44 11.69
CA SER A 126 9.79 5.09 12.00
C SER A 126 8.41 4.84 11.40
N LEU A 127 8.22 3.68 10.79
CA LEU A 127 6.96 3.23 10.21
C LEU A 127 6.68 1.77 10.61
N VAL A 128 5.48 1.51 11.11
CA VAL A 128 5.05 0.16 11.44
C VAL A 128 4.14 -0.37 10.33
N ILE A 129 4.50 -1.49 9.72
CA ILE A 129 3.71 -2.17 8.69
C ILE A 129 3.51 -3.62 9.09
N ASN A 130 2.26 -4.06 9.21
CA ASN A 130 1.90 -5.43 9.59
C ASN A 130 2.60 -5.94 10.87
N GLY A 131 2.80 -5.03 11.85
CA GLY A 131 3.47 -5.33 13.11
C GLY A 131 5.00 -5.28 13.07
N GLU A 132 5.61 -5.00 11.93
CA GLU A 132 7.06 -4.87 11.76
C GLU A 132 7.47 -3.41 11.74
N LEU A 133 8.54 -3.10 12.45
CA LEU A 133 9.10 -1.74 12.53
C LEU A 133 10.13 -1.54 11.42
N PHE A 134 9.91 -0.49 10.63
CA PHE A 134 10.83 -0.03 9.60
C PHE A 134 11.38 1.33 10.00
N LYS A 135 12.69 1.51 9.84
CA LYS A 135 13.32 2.84 9.85
C LYS A 135 13.56 3.27 8.41
N ILE A 136 13.10 4.45 8.08
CA ILE A 136 13.21 5.05 6.76
C ILE A 136 14.19 6.20 6.85
N TYR A 137 15.28 6.11 6.11
CA TYR A 137 16.30 7.13 6.02
C TYR A 137 16.10 7.92 4.74
N PHE A 138 16.17 9.22 4.88
CA PHE A 138 16.02 10.13 3.76
C PHE A 138 17.39 10.59 3.26
N ASP A 139 17.48 10.82 1.95
CA ASP A 139 18.67 11.42 1.36
C ASP A 139 18.89 12.84 1.90
N GLN A 140 20.15 13.31 1.90
CA GLN A 140 20.53 14.60 2.50
C GLN A 140 19.80 15.80 1.88
N ASP A 141 19.22 15.64 0.69
CA ASP A 141 18.46 16.68 0.00
C ASP A 141 17.04 16.91 0.58
N ILE A 142 16.60 16.10 1.55
CA ILE A 142 15.27 16.23 2.15
C ILE A 142 15.35 17.08 3.41
N ASP A 143 14.71 18.23 3.37
CA ASP A 143 14.63 19.17 4.48
C ASP A 143 13.70 18.64 5.59
N LEU A 144 14.31 17.97 6.56
CA LEU A 144 13.61 17.41 7.73
C LEU A 144 12.87 18.50 8.54
N SER A 145 13.34 19.74 8.51
CA SER A 145 12.68 20.86 9.20
C SER A 145 11.32 21.15 8.58
N LYS A 146 11.22 21.13 7.26
CA LYS A 146 9.95 21.29 6.54
C LYS A 146 9.00 20.12 6.79
N ILE A 147 9.53 18.91 6.88
CA ILE A 147 8.74 17.73 7.23
C ILE A 147 8.14 17.87 8.62
N LYS A 148 8.97 18.21 9.62
CA LYS A 148 8.52 18.47 11.00
C LYS A 148 7.46 19.57 11.06
N GLU A 149 7.66 20.67 10.35
CA GLU A 149 6.68 21.76 10.29
C GLU A 149 5.35 21.30 9.67
N THR A 150 5.41 20.54 8.58
CA THR A 150 4.22 20.01 7.90
C THR A 150 3.45 19.05 8.78
N LEU A 151 4.15 18.12 9.42
CA LEU A 151 3.53 17.16 10.35
C LEU A 151 2.95 17.84 11.57
N THR A 152 3.64 18.83 12.14
CA THR A 152 3.15 19.60 13.28
C THR A 152 1.87 20.37 12.93
N LYS A 153 1.83 21.01 11.75
CA LYS A 153 0.62 21.68 11.25
C LYS A 153 -0.54 20.69 11.05
N LYS A 154 -0.25 19.50 10.52
CA LYS A 154 -1.24 18.44 10.31
C LYS A 154 -1.75 17.90 11.65
N HIS A 155 -0.87 17.63 12.59
CA HIS A 155 -1.22 17.20 13.94
C HIS A 155 -2.13 18.21 14.64
N LEU A 156 -1.80 19.51 14.55
CA LEU A 156 -2.62 20.57 15.15
C LEU A 156 -4.01 20.65 14.53
N LYS A 157 -4.15 20.47 13.20
CA LYS A 157 -5.46 20.42 12.52
C LYS A 157 -6.29 19.27 13.02
N ILE A 158 -5.71 18.05 13.08
CA ILE A 158 -6.41 16.86 13.56
C ILE A 158 -6.88 17.06 15.01
N LYS A 159 -6.01 17.61 15.87
CA LYS A 159 -6.36 17.91 17.26
C LYS A 159 -7.54 18.89 17.36
N THR A 160 -7.52 19.93 16.54
CA THR A 160 -8.64 20.90 16.48
C THR A 160 -9.95 20.24 16.02
N GLU A 161 -9.90 19.29 15.09
CA GLU A 161 -11.08 18.53 14.64
C GLU A 161 -11.57 17.59 15.74
N MET A 162 -10.68 16.90 16.43
CA MET A 162 -11.01 16.06 17.59
C MET A 162 -11.70 16.86 18.69
N ASP A 163 -11.20 18.07 19.01
CA ASP A 163 -11.80 18.95 20.00
C ASP A 163 -13.23 19.36 19.62
N LYS A 164 -13.48 19.64 18.33
CA LYS A 164 -14.83 19.94 17.82
C LYS A 164 -15.78 18.75 17.97
N ILE A 165 -15.32 17.55 17.62
CA ILE A 165 -16.13 16.32 17.76
C ILE A 165 -16.40 16.04 19.23
N THR A 166 -15.40 16.17 20.09
CA THR A 166 -15.54 16.02 21.54
C THR A 166 -16.57 17.00 22.09
N SER A 167 -16.51 18.26 21.67
CA SER A 167 -17.46 19.29 22.08
C SER A 167 -18.91 18.97 21.64
N ARG A 168 -19.08 18.37 20.47
CA ARG A 168 -20.40 17.92 19.98
C ARG A 168 -20.90 16.72 20.77
N LEU A 169 -20.03 15.72 20.98
CA LEU A 169 -20.38 14.49 21.70
C LEU A 169 -20.62 14.73 23.21
N SER A 170 -20.04 15.78 23.79
CA SER A 170 -20.30 16.19 25.18
C SER A 170 -21.57 17.00 25.34
N ASN A 171 -22.18 17.50 24.26
CA ASN A 171 -23.43 18.22 24.29
C ASN A 171 -24.63 17.24 24.37
N SER A 172 -25.27 17.15 25.53
CA SER A 172 -26.44 16.27 25.75
C SER A 172 -27.57 16.54 24.75
N ASN A 173 -27.82 17.82 24.41
CA ASN A 173 -28.85 18.19 23.43
C ASN A 173 -28.56 17.64 22.03
N PHE A 174 -27.27 17.49 21.66
CA PHE A 174 -26.90 16.87 20.39
C PHE A 174 -27.06 15.35 20.46
N VAL A 175 -26.54 14.72 21.49
CA VAL A 175 -26.57 13.26 21.65
C VAL A 175 -27.99 12.70 21.77
N ASP A 176 -28.90 13.44 22.46
CA ASP A 176 -30.27 13.00 22.68
C ASP A 176 -31.20 13.26 21.48
N LYS A 177 -30.92 14.29 20.66
CA LYS A 177 -31.77 14.69 19.52
C LYS A 177 -31.25 14.23 18.16
N ALA A 178 -29.97 13.93 18.01
CA ALA A 178 -29.40 13.47 16.76
C ALA A 178 -29.77 11.99 16.49
N PRO A 179 -29.94 11.59 15.24
CA PRO A 179 -30.06 10.18 14.87
C PRO A 179 -28.83 9.38 15.36
N LYS A 180 -29.08 8.19 15.89
CA LYS A 180 -28.02 7.31 16.42
C LYS A 180 -26.90 7.08 15.43
N GLU A 181 -27.24 6.95 14.15
CA GLU A 181 -26.27 6.77 13.07
C GLU A 181 -25.24 7.92 12.98
N ILE A 182 -25.69 9.16 13.18
CA ILE A 182 -24.81 10.34 13.17
C ILE A 182 -23.89 10.36 14.39
N VAL A 183 -24.40 10.01 15.55
CA VAL A 183 -23.61 9.92 16.79
C VAL A 183 -22.54 8.82 16.66
N ASP A 184 -22.89 7.68 16.08
CA ASP A 184 -21.96 6.57 15.87
C ASP A 184 -20.92 6.88 14.79
N GLN A 185 -21.30 7.64 13.74
CA GLN A 185 -20.35 8.16 12.76
C GLN A 185 -19.34 9.13 13.38
N GLU A 186 -19.79 10.06 14.22
CA GLU A 186 -18.89 11.00 14.91
C GLU A 186 -17.93 10.28 15.85
N LYS A 187 -18.37 9.25 16.58
CA LYS A 187 -17.50 8.40 17.40
C LYS A 187 -16.47 7.64 16.55
N THR A 188 -16.90 7.11 15.42
CA THR A 188 -16.00 6.40 14.50
C THR A 188 -14.96 7.36 13.91
N ASN A 189 -15.39 8.57 13.53
CA ASN A 189 -14.49 9.62 13.05
C ASN A 189 -13.49 10.03 14.12
N PHE A 190 -13.92 10.21 15.35
CA PHE A 190 -13.03 10.52 16.47
C PHE A 190 -11.95 9.45 16.65
N ASN A 191 -12.33 8.16 16.68
CA ASN A 191 -11.40 7.05 16.82
C ASN A 191 -10.39 6.98 15.66
N ASN A 192 -10.81 7.31 14.43
CA ASN A 192 -9.92 7.36 13.28
C ASN A 192 -8.93 8.53 13.37
N LEU A 193 -9.41 9.72 13.74
CA LEU A 193 -8.56 10.89 13.95
C LEU A 193 -7.55 10.68 15.09
N GLU A 194 -7.97 10.02 16.18
CA GLU A 194 -7.08 9.67 17.29
C GLU A 194 -5.94 8.73 16.83
N LYS A 195 -6.27 7.70 16.03
CA LYS A 195 -5.26 6.82 15.45
C LYS A 195 -4.29 7.59 14.56
N ASP A 196 -4.79 8.51 13.74
CA ASP A 196 -3.95 9.32 12.85
C ASP A 196 -3.08 10.33 13.64
N ALA A 197 -3.63 10.94 14.70
CA ALA A 197 -2.86 11.80 15.61
C ALA A 197 -1.72 11.02 16.27
N ASN A 198 -1.98 9.81 16.77
CA ASN A 198 -0.98 8.97 17.41
C ASN A 198 0.12 8.54 16.43
N LYS A 199 -0.23 8.22 15.18
CA LYS A 199 0.77 7.92 14.14
C LYS A 199 1.68 9.12 13.86
N ILE A 200 1.11 10.31 13.73
CA ILE A 200 1.88 11.54 13.49
C ILE A 200 2.79 11.86 14.68
N SER A 201 2.29 11.74 15.91
CA SER A 201 3.11 11.92 17.12
C SER A 201 4.30 10.97 17.13
N PHE A 202 4.06 9.69 16.91
CA PHE A 202 5.13 8.68 16.84
C PHE A 202 6.18 9.00 15.77
N THR A 203 5.74 9.48 14.60
CA THR A 203 6.64 9.88 13.52
C THR A 203 7.44 11.13 13.91
N LEU A 204 6.81 12.12 14.57
CA LEU A 204 7.50 13.34 15.03
C LEU A 204 8.56 13.07 16.09
N GLU A 205 8.32 12.11 16.97
CA GLU A 205 9.27 11.68 18.00
C GLU A 205 10.49 10.94 17.42
N SER A 206 10.28 10.27 16.27
CA SER A 206 11.33 9.50 15.60
C SER A 206 12.19 10.33 14.62
N LEU A 207 11.77 11.55 14.25
CA LEU A 207 12.47 12.52 13.39
C LEU A 207 13.37 13.44 14.22
#